data_58b84753b804641108a03cae74a2f13f
#
_entry.id   58b84753b804641108a03cae74a2f13f
#
_cell.length_a   1.000
_cell.length_b   1.000
_cell.length_c   1.000
_cell.angle_alpha   90.00
_cell.angle_beta   90.00
_cell.angle_gamma   90.00
#
_symmetry.space_group_name_H-M   'P 1'
#
loop_
_entity.id
_entity.type
_entity.pdbx_description
1 polymer ?
#
loop_
_entity_poly.entity_id
_entity_poly.type
_entity_poly.pdbx_seq_one_letter_code
_entity_poly.pdbx_strand_id
1 'polypeptide(L)'
;MLLAGCGTTSSQKPAEAQSVHTAAKVEVPGIPIHQAAWKGDMEIVQQHLAAGTGVDAKNKWGSTALHYTARGGKVAVAGLLISSSADVNARDADGLTPLHFAASAGHGEVAKLLIAKGADVKAKGGEQKASPIFSAATKNRGNIVELLLANGADVNAKDAFAESPLDSAVKEGHHGMVELLVAKGANVNGDGGTTPLHKSASAGQKEIVELLLANGANVNLTIAFGDTPLDWAVRNKKEDVAAILRNHGGKTGEELKAVGK
;
A
#
# COMPACT_ATOMS: atom_id res chain seq x y z
N MET A 1 -32.96 97.94 22.62
CA MET A 1 -33.82 97.13 21.81
C MET A 1 -32.93 96.36 20.87
N LEU A 2 -32.37 95.26 21.24
CA LEU A 2 -32.65 93.89 21.16
C LEU A 2 -33.06 93.36 19.83
N LEU A 3 -32.25 92.47 19.29
CA LEU A 3 -32.70 91.22 18.80
C LEU A 3 -31.51 90.23 18.61
N ALA A 4 -31.59 89.11 19.21
CA ALA A 4 -30.68 88.00 19.15
C ALA A 4 -30.79 87.22 17.85
N GLY A 5 -29.63 86.84 17.29
CA GLY A 5 -29.55 85.90 16.18
C GLY A 5 -28.99 84.56 16.62
N CYS A 6 -29.82 83.57 16.61
CA CYS A 6 -29.47 82.19 16.95
C CYS A 6 -28.68 81.54 15.78
N GLY A 7 -27.38 81.23 16.00
CA GLY A 7 -26.59 80.49 15.05
C GLY A 7 -26.68 78.94 15.35
N THR A 8 -27.25 78.18 14.48
CA THR A 8 -27.26 76.71 14.52
C THR A 8 -25.97 76.10 13.98
N THR A 9 -25.14 75.59 14.85
CA THR A 9 -23.96 74.84 14.45
C THR A 9 -24.39 73.40 14.11
N SER A 10 -24.32 73.10 12.82
CA SER A 10 -24.46 71.71 12.30
C SER A 10 -23.21 70.90 12.64
N SER A 11 -23.36 69.96 13.56
CA SER A 11 -22.33 69.01 13.88
C SER A 11 -22.32 67.90 12.80
N GLN A 12 -21.34 67.97 11.91
CA GLN A 12 -21.06 66.86 11.00
C GLN A 12 -20.28 65.79 11.74
N LYS A 13 -20.91 64.63 11.92
CA LYS A 13 -20.31 63.41 12.41
C LYS A 13 -19.31 62.86 11.33
N PRO A 14 -18.08 62.48 11.68
CA PRO A 14 -17.16 61.91 10.70
C PRO A 14 -17.71 60.55 10.23
N ALA A 15 -17.79 60.37 8.94
CA ALA A 15 -18.08 59.07 8.33
C ALA A 15 -16.92 58.09 8.64
N GLU A 16 -17.20 57.09 9.46
CA GLU A 16 -16.33 55.92 9.59
C GLU A 16 -16.16 55.26 8.21
N ALA A 17 -14.99 55.41 7.62
CA ALA A 17 -14.58 54.64 6.47
C ALA A 17 -14.46 53.15 6.92
N GLN A 18 -15.48 52.38 6.68
CA GLN A 18 -15.39 50.92 6.73
C GLN A 18 -14.41 50.51 5.64
N SER A 19 -13.16 50.26 6.03
CA SER A 19 -12.20 49.52 5.15
C SER A 19 -12.72 48.10 5.01
N VAL A 20 -13.47 47.87 3.95
CA VAL A 20 -13.77 46.55 3.47
C VAL A 20 -12.46 45.95 3.00
N HIS A 21 -11.77 45.24 3.88
CA HIS A 21 -10.68 44.35 3.47
C HIS A 21 -11.32 43.25 2.61
N THR A 22 -11.41 43.52 1.30
CA THR A 22 -11.63 42.44 0.34
C THR A 22 -10.38 41.58 0.40
N ALA A 23 -10.48 40.43 1.12
CA ALA A 23 -9.44 39.43 1.08
C ALA A 23 -9.15 39.12 -0.39
N ALA A 24 -7.93 39.44 -0.84
CA ALA A 24 -7.52 39.15 -2.21
C ALA A 24 -7.82 37.67 -2.48
N LYS A 25 -8.62 37.39 -3.48
CA LYS A 25 -8.95 36.03 -3.89
C LYS A 25 -7.66 35.34 -4.30
N VAL A 26 -7.18 34.41 -3.51
CA VAL A 26 -5.99 33.60 -3.85
C VAL A 26 -6.30 32.83 -5.11
N GLU A 27 -5.52 33.07 -6.18
CA GLU A 27 -5.71 32.34 -7.43
C GLU A 27 -5.30 30.88 -7.28
N VAL A 28 -6.09 29.99 -7.87
CA VAL A 28 -5.76 28.55 -7.89
C VAL A 28 -4.58 28.35 -8.85
N PRO A 29 -3.49 27.71 -8.42
CA PRO A 29 -2.35 27.43 -9.29
C PRO A 29 -2.72 26.65 -10.55
N GLY A 30 -2.05 26.94 -11.67
CA GLY A 30 -2.28 26.21 -12.93
C GLY A 30 -1.81 24.76 -12.93
N ILE A 31 -0.93 24.37 -11.97
CA ILE A 31 -0.49 22.98 -11.79
C ILE A 31 -1.44 22.30 -10.80
N PRO A 32 -2.08 21.17 -11.14
CA PRO A 32 -2.99 20.46 -10.23
C PRO A 32 -2.33 20.07 -8.92
N ILE A 33 -3.07 20.15 -7.79
CA ILE A 33 -2.57 19.81 -6.46
C ILE A 33 -1.95 18.40 -6.40
N HIS A 34 -2.49 17.42 -7.12
CA HIS A 34 -1.97 16.06 -7.20
C HIS A 34 -0.57 16.01 -7.80
N GLN A 35 -0.33 16.80 -8.85
CA GLN A 35 0.97 16.87 -9.50
C GLN A 35 2.00 17.59 -8.63
N ALA A 36 1.61 18.70 -7.99
CA ALA A 36 2.43 19.40 -7.01
C ALA A 36 2.81 18.47 -5.83
N ALA A 37 1.84 17.74 -5.32
CA ALA A 37 2.01 16.77 -4.25
C ALA A 37 3.00 15.66 -4.64
N TRP A 38 2.90 15.12 -5.84
CA TRP A 38 3.83 14.09 -6.34
C TRP A 38 5.26 14.62 -6.52
N LYS A 39 5.41 15.85 -7.01
CA LYS A 39 6.72 16.49 -7.14
C LYS A 39 7.33 16.88 -5.79
N GLY A 40 6.50 17.07 -4.76
CA GLY A 40 6.90 17.56 -3.46
C GLY A 40 6.96 19.10 -3.39
N ASP A 41 6.23 19.77 -4.26
CA ASP A 41 6.15 21.21 -4.33
C ASP A 41 5.20 21.74 -3.24
N MET A 42 5.80 22.05 -2.09
CA MET A 42 5.06 22.45 -0.90
C MET A 42 4.37 23.80 -1.11
N GLU A 43 5.01 24.73 -1.81
CA GLU A 43 4.48 26.07 -2.02
C GLU A 43 3.19 26.01 -2.85
N ILE A 44 3.22 25.29 -3.97
CA ILE A 44 2.02 25.12 -4.81
C ILE A 44 0.90 24.40 -4.06
N VAL A 45 1.23 23.39 -3.25
CA VAL A 45 0.23 22.71 -2.42
C VAL A 45 -0.40 23.66 -1.40
N GLN A 46 0.41 24.51 -0.73
CA GLN A 46 -0.10 25.52 0.20
C GLN A 46 -0.99 26.56 -0.52
N GLN A 47 -0.61 27.02 -1.71
CA GLN A 47 -1.42 27.94 -2.52
C GLN A 47 -2.77 27.30 -2.87
N HIS A 48 -2.82 26.03 -3.25
CA HIS A 48 -4.08 25.32 -3.50
C HIS A 48 -4.98 25.27 -2.27
N LEU A 49 -4.41 24.94 -1.12
CA LEU A 49 -5.17 24.89 0.13
C LEU A 49 -5.69 26.27 0.53
N ALA A 50 -4.86 27.32 0.39
CA ALA A 50 -5.25 28.70 0.66
C ALA A 50 -6.32 29.23 -0.31
N ALA A 51 -6.31 28.76 -1.57
CA ALA A 51 -7.33 29.07 -2.58
C ALA A 51 -8.64 28.29 -2.38
N GLY A 52 -8.73 27.43 -1.35
CA GLY A 52 -9.93 26.65 -1.00
C GLY A 52 -10.06 25.32 -1.77
N THR A 53 -8.99 24.86 -2.43
CA THR A 53 -8.98 23.50 -2.98
C THR A 53 -9.15 22.51 -1.83
N GLY A 54 -10.15 21.63 -1.90
CA GLY A 54 -10.37 20.61 -0.89
C GLY A 54 -9.15 19.71 -0.73
N VAL A 55 -8.69 19.48 0.50
CA VAL A 55 -7.49 18.69 0.79
C VAL A 55 -7.63 17.25 0.27
N ASP A 56 -8.85 16.71 0.29
CA ASP A 56 -9.21 15.37 -0.23
C ASP A 56 -9.86 15.43 -1.62
N ALA A 57 -9.65 16.52 -2.37
CA ALA A 57 -10.11 16.60 -3.75
C ALA A 57 -9.60 15.41 -4.56
N LYS A 58 -10.51 14.67 -5.18
CA LYS A 58 -10.21 13.48 -5.97
C LYS A 58 -10.01 13.83 -7.45
N ASN A 59 -9.02 13.23 -8.05
CA ASN A 59 -8.84 13.28 -9.50
C ASN A 59 -9.75 12.24 -10.20
N LYS A 60 -9.61 12.10 -11.52
CA LYS A 60 -10.40 11.16 -12.33
C LYS A 60 -10.24 9.68 -11.96
N TRP A 61 -9.18 9.34 -11.22
CA TRP A 61 -8.93 7.99 -10.69
C TRP A 61 -9.33 7.85 -9.22
N GLY A 62 -10.04 8.82 -8.66
CA GLY A 62 -10.44 8.84 -7.26
C GLY A 62 -9.29 9.09 -6.27
N SER A 63 -8.07 9.32 -6.75
CA SER A 63 -6.90 9.54 -5.90
C SER A 63 -6.85 10.96 -5.38
N THR A 64 -6.47 11.15 -4.11
CA THR A 64 -6.23 12.44 -3.47
C THR A 64 -4.76 12.86 -3.59
N ALA A 65 -4.43 14.09 -3.22
CA ALA A 65 -3.06 14.57 -3.15
C ALA A 65 -2.19 13.69 -2.22
N LEU A 66 -2.77 13.15 -1.14
CA LEU A 66 -2.06 12.28 -0.19
C LEU A 66 -1.64 10.94 -0.83
N HIS A 67 -2.42 10.38 -1.75
CA HIS A 67 -2.01 9.20 -2.53
C HIS A 67 -0.75 9.49 -3.36
N TYR A 68 -0.69 10.67 -3.96
CA TYR A 68 0.45 11.09 -4.78
C TYR A 68 1.71 11.38 -3.95
N THR A 69 1.57 11.99 -2.76
CA THR A 69 2.70 12.13 -1.83
C THR A 69 3.23 10.79 -1.35
N ALA A 70 2.33 9.84 -1.09
CA ALA A 70 2.68 8.49 -0.67
C ALA A 70 3.43 7.74 -1.78
N ARG A 71 2.97 7.86 -3.02
CA ARG A 71 3.63 7.28 -4.19
C ARG A 71 4.97 7.94 -4.50
N GLY A 72 5.10 9.24 -4.24
CA GLY A 72 6.29 10.05 -4.52
C GLY A 72 7.30 10.15 -3.38
N GLY A 73 6.99 9.60 -2.20
CA GLY A 73 7.87 9.65 -1.02
C GLY A 73 8.02 11.04 -0.41
N LYS A 74 7.04 11.94 -0.56
CA LYS A 74 7.14 13.35 -0.20
C LYS A 74 6.67 13.60 1.24
N VAL A 75 7.50 13.24 2.22
CA VAL A 75 7.18 13.26 3.67
C VAL A 75 6.68 14.65 4.13
N ALA A 76 7.38 15.74 3.73
CA ALA A 76 7.01 17.07 4.16
C ALA A 76 5.62 17.48 3.65
N VAL A 77 5.32 17.18 2.37
CA VAL A 77 4.00 17.47 1.78
C VAL A 77 2.92 16.57 2.37
N ALA A 78 3.23 15.28 2.65
CA ALA A 78 2.31 14.41 3.35
C ALA A 78 1.96 14.96 4.74
N GLY A 79 2.97 15.44 5.48
CA GLY A 79 2.78 16.10 6.78
C GLY A 79 1.89 17.35 6.68
N LEU A 80 2.11 18.19 5.67
CA LEU A 80 1.27 19.37 5.40
C LEU A 80 -0.19 18.98 5.12
N LEU A 81 -0.43 18.03 4.21
CA LEU A 81 -1.79 17.58 3.87
C LEU A 81 -2.51 16.99 5.10
N ILE A 82 -1.82 16.16 5.87
CA ILE A 82 -2.39 15.56 7.09
C ILE A 82 -2.69 16.61 8.16
N SER A 83 -1.82 17.63 8.34
CA SER A 83 -2.09 18.74 9.26
C SER A 83 -3.25 19.62 8.78
N SER A 84 -3.53 19.62 7.49
CA SER A 84 -4.70 20.25 6.86
C SER A 84 -5.93 19.34 6.84
N SER A 85 -5.95 18.29 7.67
CA SER A 85 -7.05 17.33 7.86
C SER A 85 -7.31 16.40 6.66
N ALA A 86 -6.28 16.07 5.86
CA ALA A 86 -6.41 15.04 4.84
C ALA A 86 -6.77 13.67 5.48
N ASP A 87 -7.70 12.96 4.88
CA ASP A 87 -8.04 11.60 5.30
C ASP A 87 -6.90 10.62 4.94
N VAL A 88 -6.20 10.13 5.98
CA VAL A 88 -5.10 9.17 5.84
C VAL A 88 -5.54 7.81 5.28
N ASN A 89 -6.84 7.52 5.38
CA ASN A 89 -7.48 6.29 4.91
C ASN A 89 -8.33 6.52 3.64
N ALA A 90 -8.18 7.67 2.99
CA ALA A 90 -8.87 7.96 1.75
C ALA A 90 -8.68 6.80 0.76
N ARG A 91 -9.75 6.44 0.04
CA ARG A 91 -9.72 5.37 -0.96
C ARG A 91 -9.85 5.96 -2.36
N ASP A 92 -8.98 5.50 -3.26
CA ASP A 92 -9.11 5.80 -4.68
C ASP A 92 -10.22 4.97 -5.35
N ALA A 93 -10.34 5.01 -6.67
CA ALA A 93 -11.37 4.27 -7.40
C ALA A 93 -11.25 2.75 -7.25
N ASP A 94 -10.03 2.24 -7.05
CA ASP A 94 -9.76 0.81 -6.83
C ASP A 94 -9.86 0.42 -5.34
N GLY A 95 -10.12 1.38 -4.45
CA GLY A 95 -10.17 1.19 -3.00
C GLY A 95 -8.78 1.14 -2.34
N LEU A 96 -7.72 1.48 -3.06
CA LEU A 96 -6.38 1.59 -2.51
C LEU A 96 -6.26 2.84 -1.62
N THR A 97 -5.51 2.74 -0.52
CA THR A 97 -5.21 3.85 0.38
C THR A 97 -3.82 4.42 0.14
N PRO A 98 -3.49 5.62 0.64
CA PRO A 98 -2.13 6.16 0.57
C PRO A 98 -1.07 5.18 1.09
N LEU A 99 -1.40 4.36 2.11
CA LEU A 99 -0.47 3.36 2.65
C LEU A 99 -0.15 2.24 1.64
N HIS A 100 -1.10 1.83 0.80
CA HIS A 100 -0.81 0.89 -0.30
C HIS A 100 0.22 1.46 -1.28
N PHE A 101 0.09 2.74 -1.62
CA PHE A 101 1.03 3.43 -2.52
C PHE A 101 2.42 3.57 -1.90
N ALA A 102 2.51 3.98 -0.62
CA ALA A 102 3.76 4.07 0.10
C ALA A 102 4.45 2.68 0.20
N ALA A 103 3.66 1.63 0.48
CA ALA A 103 4.14 0.26 0.59
C ALA A 103 4.68 -0.27 -0.75
N SER A 104 3.94 -0.09 -1.83
CA SER A 104 4.38 -0.49 -3.17
C SER A 104 5.64 0.24 -3.63
N ALA A 105 5.71 1.56 -3.38
CA ALA A 105 6.84 2.39 -3.77
C ALA A 105 8.09 2.19 -2.90
N GLY A 106 7.93 1.69 -1.66
CA GLY A 106 9.04 1.48 -0.71
C GLY A 106 9.37 2.73 0.13
N HIS A 107 8.45 3.69 0.24
CA HIS A 107 8.66 4.94 0.95
C HIS A 107 8.40 4.81 2.46
N GLY A 108 9.40 4.28 3.20
CA GLY A 108 9.31 3.96 4.62
C GLY A 108 8.91 5.13 5.51
N GLU A 109 9.48 6.31 5.29
CA GLU A 109 9.18 7.48 6.13
C GLU A 109 7.74 7.99 5.94
N VAL A 110 7.21 7.93 4.71
CA VAL A 110 5.79 8.25 4.47
C VAL A 110 4.89 7.18 5.08
N ALA A 111 5.25 5.90 4.95
CA ALA A 111 4.49 4.81 5.57
C ALA A 111 4.46 4.96 7.11
N LYS A 112 5.60 5.24 7.75
CA LYS A 112 5.67 5.53 9.19
C LYS A 112 4.77 6.69 9.59
N LEU A 113 4.82 7.80 8.83
CA LEU A 113 3.97 8.97 9.09
C LEU A 113 2.49 8.62 8.98
N LEU A 114 2.08 7.93 7.91
CA LEU A 114 0.69 7.51 7.70
C LEU A 114 0.22 6.62 8.85
N ILE A 115 1.00 5.60 9.24
CA ILE A 115 0.67 4.68 10.34
C ILE A 115 0.56 5.45 11.66
N ALA A 116 1.50 6.34 11.96
CA ALA A 116 1.47 7.17 13.17
C ALA A 116 0.25 8.12 13.22
N LYS A 117 -0.37 8.40 12.07
CA LYS A 117 -1.58 9.21 11.94
C LYS A 117 -2.86 8.37 11.75
N GLY A 118 -2.80 7.06 12.01
CA GLY A 118 -3.96 6.19 12.05
C GLY A 118 -4.32 5.55 10.72
N ALA A 119 -3.36 5.41 9.80
CA ALA A 119 -3.59 4.61 8.60
C ALA A 119 -3.85 3.14 8.97
N ASP A 120 -4.90 2.56 8.38
CA ASP A 120 -5.26 1.17 8.58
C ASP A 120 -4.29 0.24 7.82
N VAL A 121 -3.41 -0.44 8.57
CA VAL A 121 -2.43 -1.39 8.02
C VAL A 121 -3.07 -2.64 7.42
N LYS A 122 -4.34 -2.89 7.71
CA LYS A 122 -5.13 -4.04 7.22
C LYS A 122 -6.14 -3.63 6.14
N ALA A 123 -6.16 -2.37 5.72
CA ALA A 123 -7.07 -1.89 4.70
C ALA A 123 -6.95 -2.74 3.44
N LYS A 124 -8.08 -3.21 2.90
CA LYS A 124 -8.12 -4.02 1.68
C LYS A 124 -8.47 -3.15 0.48
N GLY A 125 -7.69 -3.26 -0.59
CA GLY A 125 -7.88 -2.48 -1.82
C GLY A 125 -7.42 -3.23 -3.06
N GLY A 126 -7.70 -2.65 -4.23
CA GLY A 126 -7.45 -3.27 -5.53
C GLY A 126 -8.45 -4.38 -5.87
N GLU A 127 -8.38 -4.89 -7.10
CA GLU A 127 -9.19 -6.02 -7.55
C GLU A 127 -9.01 -7.25 -6.66
N GLN A 128 -7.79 -7.49 -6.21
CA GLN A 128 -7.41 -8.61 -5.35
C GLN A 128 -7.83 -8.43 -3.89
N LYS A 129 -8.38 -7.28 -3.49
CA LYS A 129 -8.67 -6.97 -2.07
C LYS A 129 -7.48 -7.23 -1.15
N ALA A 130 -6.29 -6.94 -1.63
CA ALA A 130 -5.04 -7.11 -0.92
C ALA A 130 -4.80 -5.98 0.09
N SER A 131 -4.10 -6.25 1.19
CA SER A 131 -3.67 -5.23 2.15
C SER A 131 -2.28 -4.67 1.80
N PRO A 132 -1.81 -3.56 2.41
CA PRO A 132 -0.52 -2.94 2.07
C PRO A 132 0.69 -3.89 2.13
N ILE A 133 0.66 -4.93 2.98
CA ILE A 133 1.75 -5.91 3.07
C ILE A 133 1.92 -6.71 1.77
N PHE A 134 0.83 -6.98 1.03
CA PHE A 134 0.94 -7.60 -0.30
C PHE A 134 1.66 -6.70 -1.28
N SER A 135 1.31 -5.41 -1.29
CA SER A 135 1.98 -4.42 -2.14
C SER A 135 3.49 -4.37 -1.86
N ALA A 136 3.87 -4.43 -0.58
CA ALA A 136 5.26 -4.45 -0.17
C ALA A 136 5.97 -5.77 -0.57
N ALA A 137 5.33 -6.92 -0.35
CA ALA A 137 5.90 -8.23 -0.69
C ALA A 137 6.08 -8.40 -2.20
N THR A 138 5.07 -8.07 -3.01
CA THR A 138 5.13 -8.11 -4.49
C THR A 138 6.22 -7.20 -5.05
N LYS A 139 6.53 -6.08 -4.38
CA LYS A 139 7.55 -5.11 -4.82
C LYS A 139 8.89 -5.25 -4.09
N ASN A 140 9.08 -6.34 -3.34
CA ASN A 140 10.30 -6.65 -2.60
C ASN A 140 10.74 -5.53 -1.64
N ARG A 141 9.79 -4.95 -0.87
CA ARG A 141 10.02 -3.85 0.07
C ARG A 141 10.14 -4.38 1.50
N GLY A 142 11.23 -5.08 1.82
CA GLY A 142 11.44 -5.75 3.10
C GLY A 142 11.28 -4.84 4.32
N ASN A 143 11.86 -3.65 4.28
CA ASN A 143 11.73 -2.66 5.35
C ASN A 143 10.27 -2.23 5.61
N ILE A 144 9.43 -2.21 4.56
CA ILE A 144 8.00 -1.89 4.71
C ILE A 144 7.24 -3.09 5.27
N VAL A 145 7.57 -4.31 4.85
CA VAL A 145 6.99 -5.53 5.44
C VAL A 145 7.24 -5.55 6.94
N GLU A 146 8.49 -5.33 7.37
CA GLU A 146 8.82 -5.27 8.80
C GLU A 146 8.06 -4.17 9.54
N LEU A 147 7.97 -2.97 8.95
CA LEU A 147 7.21 -1.86 9.51
C LEU A 147 5.73 -2.20 9.68
N LEU A 148 5.11 -2.79 8.66
CA LEU A 148 3.69 -3.17 8.69
C LEU A 148 3.43 -4.27 9.72
N LEU A 149 4.28 -5.30 9.79
CA LEU A 149 4.16 -6.38 10.79
C LEU A 149 4.33 -5.84 12.21
N ALA A 150 5.28 -4.94 12.44
CA ALA A 150 5.47 -4.28 13.74
C ALA A 150 4.25 -3.44 14.18
N ASN A 151 3.40 -3.03 13.22
CA ASN A 151 2.17 -2.27 13.48
C ASN A 151 0.88 -3.11 13.32
N GLY A 152 0.99 -4.45 13.41
CA GLY A 152 -0.15 -5.35 13.51
C GLY A 152 -0.74 -5.81 12.18
N ALA A 153 -0.02 -5.68 11.07
CA ALA A 153 -0.36 -6.38 9.85
C ALA A 153 -0.22 -7.90 10.07
N ASP A 154 -1.07 -8.67 9.38
CA ASP A 154 -1.03 -10.12 9.45
C ASP A 154 -0.10 -10.68 8.36
N VAL A 155 0.94 -11.42 8.76
CA VAL A 155 1.87 -12.08 7.83
C VAL A 155 1.17 -13.12 6.94
N ASN A 156 0.08 -13.69 7.44
CA ASN A 156 -0.75 -14.68 6.75
C ASN A 156 -2.07 -14.09 6.21
N ALA A 157 -2.14 -12.76 6.07
CA ALA A 157 -3.30 -12.10 5.48
C ALA A 157 -3.68 -12.76 4.15
N LYS A 158 -4.98 -12.76 3.83
CA LYS A 158 -5.48 -13.34 2.57
C LYS A 158 -6.08 -12.24 1.69
N ASP A 159 -5.78 -12.33 0.41
CA ASP A 159 -6.43 -11.56 -0.63
C ASP A 159 -7.75 -12.22 -1.09
N ALA A 160 -8.35 -11.71 -2.17
CA ALA A 160 -9.60 -12.26 -2.72
C ALA A 160 -9.45 -13.67 -3.33
N PHE A 161 -8.23 -14.08 -3.66
CA PHE A 161 -7.91 -15.40 -4.21
C PHE A 161 -7.39 -16.38 -3.15
N ALA A 162 -7.50 -16.03 -1.87
CA ALA A 162 -6.94 -16.76 -0.75
C ALA A 162 -5.40 -16.90 -0.80
N GLU A 163 -4.72 -16.07 -1.59
CA GLU A 163 -3.26 -15.99 -1.61
C GLU A 163 -2.74 -15.19 -0.41
N SER A 164 -1.51 -15.49 0.02
CA SER A 164 -0.80 -14.80 1.11
C SER A 164 0.30 -13.87 0.57
N PRO A 165 0.87 -12.98 1.39
CA PRO A 165 2.07 -12.22 1.02
C PRO A 165 3.25 -13.12 0.61
N LEU A 166 3.38 -14.31 1.24
CA LEU A 166 4.37 -15.31 0.87
C LEU A 166 4.14 -15.84 -0.55
N ASP A 167 2.88 -16.12 -0.90
CA ASP A 167 2.52 -16.53 -2.26
C ASP A 167 2.92 -15.48 -3.30
N SER A 168 2.70 -14.21 -2.99
CA SER A 168 3.09 -13.09 -3.85
C SER A 168 4.61 -13.01 -4.02
N ALA A 169 5.37 -13.15 -2.93
CA ALA A 169 6.83 -13.14 -2.97
C ALA A 169 7.41 -14.31 -3.79
N VAL A 170 6.84 -15.50 -3.64
CA VAL A 170 7.23 -16.69 -4.41
C VAL A 170 6.91 -16.51 -5.89
N LYS A 171 5.72 -16.01 -6.22
CA LYS A 171 5.30 -15.74 -7.60
C LYS A 171 6.27 -14.80 -8.33
N GLU A 172 6.73 -13.77 -7.65
CA GLU A 172 7.69 -12.78 -8.18
C GLU A 172 9.16 -13.25 -8.09
N GLY A 173 9.45 -14.39 -7.45
CA GLY A 173 10.80 -14.92 -7.30
C GLY A 173 11.70 -14.14 -6.33
N HIS A 174 11.11 -13.45 -5.37
CA HIS A 174 11.83 -12.61 -4.42
C HIS A 174 12.38 -13.43 -3.24
N HIS A 175 13.50 -14.14 -3.43
CA HIS A 175 14.10 -15.03 -2.43
C HIS A 175 14.25 -14.36 -1.04
N GLY A 176 14.89 -13.19 -0.95
CA GLY A 176 15.06 -12.50 0.35
C GLY A 176 13.74 -12.09 1.02
N MET A 177 12.70 -11.83 0.23
CA MET A 177 11.35 -11.57 0.77
C MET A 177 10.70 -12.85 1.29
N VAL A 178 10.86 -13.96 0.58
CA VAL A 178 10.39 -15.29 1.04
C VAL A 178 11.07 -15.64 2.36
N GLU A 179 12.39 -15.48 2.46
CA GLU A 179 13.14 -15.69 3.69
C GLU A 179 12.63 -14.82 4.84
N LEU A 180 12.45 -13.50 4.59
CA LEU A 180 11.91 -12.58 5.59
C LEU A 180 10.52 -13.01 6.07
N LEU A 181 9.59 -13.29 5.16
CA LEU A 181 8.21 -13.65 5.52
C LEU A 181 8.16 -14.96 6.30
N VAL A 182 8.95 -15.96 5.90
CA VAL A 182 9.09 -17.24 6.62
C VAL A 182 9.66 -17.00 8.03
N ALA A 183 10.71 -16.20 8.16
CA ALA A 183 11.28 -15.83 9.47
C ALA A 183 10.27 -15.07 10.36
N LYS A 184 9.29 -14.37 9.77
CA LYS A 184 8.20 -13.69 10.48
C LYS A 184 6.96 -14.57 10.72
N GLY A 185 7.04 -15.88 10.43
CA GLY A 185 5.98 -16.86 10.72
C GLY A 185 4.94 -17.03 9.62
N ALA A 186 5.30 -16.75 8.37
CA ALA A 186 4.43 -17.06 7.24
C ALA A 186 4.22 -18.58 7.12
N ASN A 187 2.98 -18.99 6.85
CA ASN A 187 2.63 -20.40 6.66
C ASN A 187 3.19 -20.92 5.32
N VAL A 188 4.26 -21.71 5.39
CA VAL A 188 4.96 -22.28 4.22
C VAL A 188 4.12 -23.31 3.45
N ASN A 189 3.08 -23.88 4.08
CA ASN A 189 2.20 -24.86 3.48
C ASN A 189 0.91 -24.26 2.88
N GLY A 190 0.64 -22.98 3.14
CA GLY A 190 -0.63 -22.35 2.75
C GLY A 190 -1.83 -22.94 3.50
N ASP A 191 -3.04 -22.57 3.11
CA ASP A 191 -4.28 -22.95 3.82
C ASP A 191 -5.27 -23.69 2.90
N GLY A 192 -4.77 -24.59 2.05
CA GLY A 192 -5.63 -25.49 1.28
C GLY A 192 -5.85 -25.19 -0.20
N GLY A 193 -5.02 -24.33 -0.78
CA GLY A 193 -4.95 -24.09 -2.23
C GLY A 193 -3.62 -24.53 -2.82
N THR A 194 -3.21 -23.92 -3.93
CA THR A 194 -1.87 -24.10 -4.48
C THR A 194 -0.84 -23.53 -3.51
N THR A 195 0.04 -24.40 -2.99
CA THR A 195 1.01 -24.01 -1.97
C THR A 195 2.18 -23.20 -2.56
N PRO A 196 2.92 -22.42 -1.73
CA PRO A 196 4.17 -21.79 -2.15
C PRO A 196 5.15 -22.77 -2.81
N LEU A 197 5.24 -24.04 -2.30
CA LEU A 197 6.12 -25.07 -2.86
C LEU A 197 5.68 -25.51 -4.26
N HIS A 198 4.37 -25.63 -4.56
CA HIS A 198 3.89 -25.90 -5.90
C HIS A 198 4.27 -24.77 -6.87
N LYS A 199 4.05 -23.54 -6.47
CA LYS A 199 4.35 -22.34 -7.29
C LYS A 199 5.84 -22.25 -7.61
N SER A 200 6.70 -22.37 -6.59
CA SER A 200 8.16 -22.33 -6.77
C SER A 200 8.68 -23.50 -7.61
N ALA A 201 8.10 -24.70 -7.42
CA ALA A 201 8.45 -25.90 -8.21
C ALA A 201 8.08 -25.72 -9.69
N SER A 202 6.90 -25.21 -9.98
CA SER A 202 6.46 -24.89 -11.35
C SER A 202 7.35 -23.84 -12.02
N ALA A 203 7.75 -22.82 -11.27
CA ALA A 203 8.60 -21.75 -11.76
C ALA A 203 10.09 -22.15 -11.91
N GLY A 204 10.52 -23.25 -11.27
CA GLY A 204 11.92 -23.69 -11.29
C GLY A 204 12.83 -22.89 -10.36
N GLN A 205 12.28 -22.34 -9.27
CA GLN A 205 12.97 -21.47 -8.31
C GLN A 205 13.69 -22.32 -7.26
N LYS A 206 14.88 -22.84 -7.59
CA LYS A 206 15.63 -23.81 -6.76
C LYS A 206 15.84 -23.33 -5.33
N GLU A 207 16.39 -22.13 -5.17
CA GLU A 207 16.74 -21.56 -3.87
C GLU A 207 15.49 -21.35 -3.00
N ILE A 208 14.35 -20.97 -3.61
CA ILE A 208 13.07 -20.82 -2.89
C ILE A 208 12.52 -22.20 -2.50
N VAL A 209 12.63 -23.20 -3.38
CA VAL A 209 12.23 -24.59 -3.06
C VAL A 209 13.03 -25.12 -1.87
N GLU A 210 14.36 -24.98 -1.89
CA GLU A 210 15.23 -25.40 -0.79
C GLU A 210 14.89 -24.67 0.50
N LEU A 211 14.68 -23.34 0.44
CA LEU A 211 14.29 -22.52 1.58
C LEU A 211 12.95 -22.99 2.20
N LEU A 212 11.93 -23.22 1.36
CA LEU A 212 10.62 -23.67 1.83
C LEU A 212 10.71 -25.05 2.48
N LEU A 213 11.45 -26.00 1.86
CA LEU A 213 11.67 -27.35 2.42
C LEU A 213 12.41 -27.30 3.75
N ALA A 214 13.47 -26.49 3.85
CA ALA A 214 14.24 -26.29 5.08
C ALA A 214 13.37 -25.71 6.22
N ASN A 215 12.30 -25.01 5.90
CA ASN A 215 11.36 -24.42 6.86
C ASN A 215 10.05 -25.22 7.00
N GLY A 216 10.06 -26.52 6.64
CA GLY A 216 8.98 -27.43 6.93
C GLY A 216 7.84 -27.46 5.92
N ALA A 217 8.08 -27.01 4.68
CA ALA A 217 7.12 -27.23 3.62
C ALA A 217 6.94 -28.73 3.37
N ASN A 218 5.70 -29.19 3.34
CA ASN A 218 5.39 -30.60 3.06
C ASN A 218 5.60 -30.89 1.59
N VAL A 219 6.67 -31.66 1.29
CA VAL A 219 7.09 -32.02 -0.06
C VAL A 219 6.02 -32.83 -0.83
N ASN A 220 5.12 -33.49 -0.12
CA ASN A 220 4.09 -34.37 -0.67
C ASN A 220 2.67 -33.82 -0.47
N LEU A 221 2.51 -32.54 -0.13
CA LEU A 221 1.19 -31.95 0.00
C LEU A 221 0.51 -31.98 -1.38
N THR A 222 -0.72 -32.48 -1.41
CA THR A 222 -1.51 -32.53 -2.64
C THR A 222 -2.52 -31.40 -2.70
N ILE A 223 -2.73 -30.88 -3.89
CA ILE A 223 -3.80 -29.92 -4.20
C ILE A 223 -4.98 -30.61 -4.89
N ALA A 224 -5.95 -29.84 -5.35
CA ALA A 224 -7.06 -30.37 -6.14
C ALA A 224 -6.53 -31.28 -7.27
N PHE A 225 -7.21 -32.42 -7.49
CA PHE A 225 -6.81 -33.48 -8.43
C PHE A 225 -5.62 -34.36 -7.99
N GLY A 226 -5.02 -34.09 -6.82
CA GLY A 226 -3.96 -34.92 -6.23
C GLY A 226 -2.55 -34.63 -6.75
N ASP A 227 -2.37 -33.52 -7.45
CA ASP A 227 -1.03 -33.09 -7.89
C ASP A 227 -0.16 -32.67 -6.69
N THR A 228 1.13 -33.07 -6.73
CA THR A 228 2.16 -32.68 -5.78
C THR A 228 3.08 -31.60 -6.36
N PRO A 229 3.95 -30.96 -5.57
CA PRO A 229 4.99 -30.08 -6.09
C PRO A 229 5.88 -30.75 -7.14
N LEU A 230 6.17 -32.06 -6.96
CA LEU A 230 6.97 -32.82 -7.93
C LEU A 230 6.23 -32.98 -9.26
N ASP A 231 4.92 -33.24 -9.27
CA ASP A 231 4.14 -33.29 -10.52
C ASP A 231 4.24 -31.98 -11.30
N TRP A 232 4.21 -30.86 -10.59
CA TRP A 232 4.32 -29.52 -11.18
C TRP A 232 5.74 -29.27 -11.75
N ALA A 233 6.79 -29.69 -11.03
CA ALA A 233 8.17 -29.58 -11.52
C ALA A 233 8.36 -30.41 -12.80
N VAL A 234 7.91 -31.66 -12.80
CA VAL A 234 8.02 -32.58 -13.95
C VAL A 234 7.22 -32.05 -15.15
N ARG A 235 5.95 -31.67 -14.95
CA ARG A 235 5.09 -31.11 -16.00
C ARG A 235 5.68 -29.86 -16.64
N ASN A 236 6.36 -29.02 -15.86
CA ASN A 236 7.00 -27.80 -16.32
C ASN A 236 8.48 -27.99 -16.70
N LYS A 237 8.96 -29.22 -16.79
CA LYS A 237 10.33 -29.58 -17.21
C LYS A 237 11.42 -28.90 -16.35
N LYS A 238 11.18 -28.81 -15.03
CA LYS A 238 12.12 -28.24 -14.07
C LYS A 238 12.95 -29.36 -13.43
N GLU A 239 13.84 -29.96 -14.21
CA GLU A 239 14.59 -31.17 -13.84
C GLU A 239 15.39 -31.01 -12.55
N ASP A 240 16.09 -29.89 -12.37
CA ASP A 240 16.86 -29.63 -11.14
C ASP A 240 15.96 -29.55 -9.90
N VAL A 241 14.81 -28.88 -10.02
CA VAL A 241 13.84 -28.79 -8.93
C VAL A 241 13.21 -30.15 -8.65
N ALA A 242 12.89 -30.92 -9.69
CA ALA A 242 12.40 -32.29 -9.53
C ALA A 242 13.41 -33.17 -8.77
N ALA A 243 14.71 -33.04 -9.07
CA ALA A 243 15.77 -33.74 -8.35
C ALA A 243 15.83 -33.31 -6.86
N ILE A 244 15.76 -32.00 -6.58
CA ILE A 244 15.72 -31.47 -5.21
C ILE A 244 14.51 -32.06 -4.44
N LEU A 245 13.32 -32.02 -5.03
CA LEU A 245 12.11 -32.56 -4.42
C LEU A 245 12.24 -34.06 -4.15
N ARG A 246 12.78 -34.84 -5.11
CA ARG A 246 13.05 -36.27 -4.94
C ARG A 246 14.01 -36.56 -3.78
N ASN A 247 15.09 -35.78 -3.68
CA ASN A 247 16.07 -35.92 -2.59
C ASN A 247 15.46 -35.66 -1.21
N HIS A 248 14.38 -34.86 -1.13
CA HIS A 248 13.61 -34.61 0.08
C HIS A 248 12.40 -35.57 0.24
N GLY A 249 12.36 -36.68 -0.49
CA GLY A 249 11.30 -37.69 -0.38
C GLY A 249 10.03 -37.32 -1.14
N GLY A 250 10.10 -36.40 -2.10
CA GLY A 250 8.99 -36.01 -2.96
C GLY A 250 8.53 -37.17 -3.84
N LYS A 251 7.23 -37.37 -3.89
CA LYS A 251 6.54 -38.36 -4.72
C LYS A 251 5.55 -37.66 -5.65
N THR A 252 5.25 -38.29 -6.78
CA THR A 252 4.14 -37.83 -7.62
C THR A 252 2.81 -38.23 -6.98
N GLY A 253 1.72 -37.58 -7.40
CA GLY A 253 0.39 -37.94 -6.93
C GLY A 253 0.01 -39.39 -7.25
N GLU A 254 0.50 -39.92 -8.37
CA GLU A 254 0.31 -41.35 -8.74
C GLU A 254 1.06 -42.28 -7.78
N GLU A 255 2.32 -41.99 -7.46
CA GLU A 255 3.13 -42.75 -6.51
C GLU A 255 2.52 -42.74 -5.11
N LEU A 256 1.94 -41.62 -4.66
CA LEU A 256 1.25 -41.53 -3.37
C LEU A 256 0.01 -42.40 -3.33
N LYS A 257 -0.79 -42.43 -4.40
CA LYS A 257 -1.97 -43.32 -4.52
C LYS A 257 -1.59 -44.82 -4.54
N ALA A 258 -0.44 -45.14 -5.12
CA ALA A 258 0.02 -46.53 -5.17
C ALA A 258 0.47 -47.06 -3.81
N VAL A 259 1.00 -46.22 -2.92
CA VAL A 259 1.45 -46.60 -1.56
C VAL A 259 0.27 -46.71 -0.58
N GLY A 260 -0.84 -46.05 -0.83
CA GLY A 260 -2.03 -46.07 0.02
C GLY A 260 -3.01 -47.22 -0.28
N LYS A 261 -2.66 -48.09 -1.23
CA LYS A 261 -3.36 -49.37 -1.53
C LYS A 261 -2.57 -50.52 -0.96
#